data_574ce8bd689123b44b82de3c2e5abde3
#
_entry.id   574ce8bd689123b44b82de3c2e5abde3
#
_cell.length_a   1.000
_cell.length_b   1.000
_cell.length_c   1.000
_cell.angle_alpha   90.00
_cell.angle_beta   90.00
_cell.angle_gamma   90.00
#
_symmetry.space_group_name_H-M   'P 1'
#
loop_
_entity.id
_entity.type
_entity.pdbx_description
1 polymer ?
#
loop_
_entity_poly.entity_id
_entity_poly.type
_entity_poly.pdbx_seq_one_letter_code
_entity_poly.pdbx_strand_id
1 'polypeptide(L)'
;HILENPAQQAACVAARNAFNAPFSMMQLEIDKTGLYDTAAEDMGKIFVSTELGGGGSATAKSIAIAKKGLRNLLIHAEILNAPLALEPSVEIDMPDGDCFTFAAGEGLFEPMVDLGDPVEKGDITARIWPKDHTGRAPEHCYARRSGILVGRHFPGLIAMGDCATVIAEIIGDVDLPDPT
;
A
#
# COMPACT_ATOMS: atom_id res chain seq x y z
N HIS A 1 10.52 1.26 -4.57
CA HIS A 1 11.79 1.65 -3.98
C HIS A 1 12.74 2.23 -5.02
N ILE A 2 13.43 3.33 -4.70
CA ILE A 2 14.38 3.98 -5.62
C ILE A 2 15.79 3.54 -5.22
N LEU A 3 16.43 2.75 -6.10
CA LEU A 3 17.75 2.20 -5.89
C LEU A 3 18.85 3.11 -6.46
N GLU A 4 20.03 3.09 -5.84
CA GLU A 4 21.23 3.83 -6.31
C GLU A 4 21.77 3.28 -7.63
N ASN A 5 21.59 1.98 -7.88
CA ASN A 5 22.02 1.32 -9.12
C ASN A 5 20.89 1.32 -10.17
N PRO A 6 20.98 2.12 -11.26
CA PRO A 6 19.92 2.19 -12.27
C PRO A 6 19.61 0.86 -12.96
N ALA A 7 20.61 -0.02 -13.14
CA ALA A 7 20.38 -1.33 -13.77
C ALA A 7 19.59 -2.26 -12.83
N GLN A 8 19.88 -2.26 -11.54
CA GLN A 8 19.13 -2.99 -10.53
C GLN A 8 17.71 -2.43 -10.41
N GLN A 9 17.56 -1.10 -10.37
CA GLN A 9 16.27 -0.42 -10.38
C GLN A 9 15.39 -0.89 -11.56
N ALA A 10 15.94 -0.88 -12.77
CA ALA A 10 15.21 -1.31 -13.97
C ALA A 10 14.77 -2.78 -13.88
N ALA A 11 15.61 -3.66 -13.33
CA ALA A 11 15.31 -5.07 -13.14
C ALA A 11 14.19 -5.29 -12.09
N CYS A 12 14.23 -4.56 -10.97
CA CYS A 12 13.16 -4.60 -9.95
C CYS A 12 11.81 -4.08 -10.51
N VAL A 13 11.82 -2.99 -11.28
CA VAL A 13 10.63 -2.47 -11.97
C VAL A 13 10.07 -3.49 -12.96
N ALA A 14 10.92 -4.12 -13.76
CA ALA A 14 10.49 -5.16 -14.70
C ALA A 14 9.85 -6.36 -13.98
N ALA A 15 10.43 -6.81 -12.87
CA ALA A 15 9.88 -7.89 -12.06
C ALA A 15 8.55 -7.48 -11.38
N ARG A 16 8.44 -6.25 -10.83
CA ARG A 16 7.18 -5.69 -10.30
C ARG A 16 6.08 -5.70 -11.37
N ASN A 17 6.39 -5.22 -12.56
CA ASN A 17 5.43 -5.17 -13.67
C ASN A 17 5.03 -6.58 -14.14
N ALA A 18 5.95 -7.54 -14.11
CA ALA A 18 5.64 -8.94 -14.39
C ALA A 18 4.75 -9.56 -13.30
N PHE A 19 4.95 -9.25 -12.02
CA PHE A 19 4.05 -9.70 -10.94
C PHE A 19 2.62 -9.26 -11.22
N ASN A 20 2.43 -8.02 -11.68
CA ASN A 20 1.16 -7.47 -12.15
C ASN A 20 0.06 -7.50 -11.08
N ALA A 21 0.31 -6.85 -9.95
CA ALA A 21 -0.72 -6.55 -8.96
C ALA A 21 -1.72 -5.52 -9.51
N PRO A 22 -2.95 -5.43 -8.97
CA PRO A 22 -3.93 -4.40 -9.34
C PRO A 22 -3.41 -2.97 -9.15
N PHE A 23 -2.60 -2.75 -8.11
CA PHE A 23 -1.88 -1.50 -7.85
C PHE A 23 -0.39 -1.77 -7.76
N SER A 24 0.40 -0.88 -8.32
CA SER A 24 1.86 -0.96 -8.32
C SER A 24 2.45 0.36 -7.85
N MET A 25 3.43 0.30 -6.97
CA MET A 25 4.02 1.47 -6.33
C MET A 25 5.54 1.41 -6.38
N MET A 26 6.18 2.58 -6.52
CA MET A 26 7.58 2.79 -6.17
C MET A 26 7.62 3.54 -4.85
N GLN A 27 8.10 2.91 -3.80
CA GLN A 27 8.14 3.49 -2.46
C GLN A 27 9.51 4.13 -2.19
N LEU A 28 9.50 5.36 -1.68
CA LEU A 28 10.68 5.98 -1.10
C LEU A 28 10.78 5.54 0.36
N GLU A 29 11.83 4.81 0.71
CA GLU A 29 12.08 4.47 2.11
C GLU A 29 12.65 5.65 2.88
N ILE A 30 12.02 5.91 4.03
CA ILE A 30 12.46 6.97 4.96
C ILE A 30 13.60 6.46 5.85
N ASP A 31 13.55 5.18 6.27
CA ASP A 31 14.61 4.53 7.07
C ASP A 31 14.91 3.14 6.49
N LYS A 32 16.12 2.97 5.99
CA LYS A 32 16.60 1.73 5.38
C LYS A 32 17.16 0.71 6.40
N THR A 33 17.25 1.07 7.67
CA THR A 33 17.93 0.27 8.67
C THR A 33 17.13 -0.98 9.05
N GLY A 34 17.71 -2.15 8.78
CA GLY A 34 17.15 -3.43 9.24
C GLY A 34 15.97 -3.95 8.43
N LEU A 35 15.66 -3.37 7.27
CA LEU A 35 14.61 -3.84 6.38
C LEU A 35 15.10 -5.01 5.52
N TYR A 36 14.19 -5.95 5.22
CA TYR A 36 14.51 -7.14 4.45
C TYR A 36 14.80 -6.84 2.97
N ASP A 37 14.05 -5.92 2.39
CA ASP A 37 14.22 -5.42 1.02
C ASP A 37 15.57 -4.73 0.86
N THR A 38 15.96 -3.82 1.76
CA THR A 38 17.26 -3.18 1.77
C THR A 38 18.40 -4.21 1.80
N ALA A 39 18.29 -5.23 2.64
CA ALA A 39 19.31 -6.28 2.71
C ALA A 39 19.43 -7.06 1.39
N ALA A 40 18.31 -7.34 0.71
CA ALA A 40 18.32 -8.02 -0.59
C ALA A 40 18.92 -7.11 -1.69
N GLU A 41 18.59 -5.84 -1.67
CA GLU A 41 19.05 -4.84 -2.64
C GLU A 41 20.54 -4.52 -2.49
N ASP A 42 21.03 -4.38 -1.27
CA ASP A 42 22.47 -4.23 -0.96
C ASP A 42 23.30 -5.43 -1.46
N MET A 43 22.68 -6.60 -1.51
CA MET A 43 23.28 -7.81 -2.10
C MET A 43 23.14 -7.87 -3.63
N GLY A 44 22.61 -6.84 -4.27
CA GLY A 44 22.39 -6.78 -5.72
C GLY A 44 21.29 -7.71 -6.22
N LYS A 45 20.35 -8.12 -5.36
CA LYS A 45 19.22 -8.99 -5.75
C LYS A 45 18.09 -8.19 -6.34
N ILE A 46 17.34 -8.81 -7.26
CA ILE A 46 16.06 -8.29 -7.73
C ILE A 46 15.02 -8.60 -6.65
N PHE A 47 14.46 -7.56 -6.06
CA PHE A 47 13.48 -7.69 -4.98
C PHE A 47 12.13 -7.06 -5.38
N VAL A 48 11.05 -7.78 -5.09
CA VAL A 48 9.67 -7.30 -5.23
C VAL A 48 8.89 -7.76 -4.01
N SER A 49 8.22 -6.83 -3.35
CA SER A 49 7.30 -7.12 -2.25
C SER A 49 5.86 -6.80 -2.62
N THR A 50 4.91 -7.34 -1.87
CA THR A 50 3.49 -7.07 -2.06
C THR A 50 2.77 -7.10 -0.72
N GLU A 51 1.84 -6.16 -0.54
CA GLU A 51 0.85 -6.17 0.52
C GLU A 51 -0.44 -6.82 -0.02
N LEU A 52 -0.88 -7.90 0.57
CA LEU A 52 -2.00 -8.73 0.08
C LEU A 52 -3.25 -8.58 0.96
N GLY A 53 -3.63 -7.36 1.26
CA GLY A 53 -4.66 -7.02 2.23
C GLY A 53 -4.03 -6.70 3.58
N GLY A 54 -4.71 -7.01 4.67
CA GLY A 54 -4.23 -6.64 6.00
C GLY A 54 -5.04 -7.28 7.11
N GLY A 55 -4.82 -6.79 8.34
CA GLY A 55 -5.55 -7.26 9.50
C GLY A 55 -5.30 -8.71 9.89
N GLY A 56 -4.16 -9.28 9.50
CA GLY A 56 -3.82 -10.68 9.78
C GLY A 56 -4.75 -11.69 9.09
N SER A 57 -5.45 -11.29 8.01
CA SER A 57 -6.40 -12.15 7.30
C SER A 57 -6.01 -12.33 5.83
N ALA A 58 -6.54 -13.38 5.21
CA ALA A 58 -6.42 -13.64 3.78
C ALA A 58 -7.81 -13.71 3.14
N THR A 59 -7.93 -13.26 1.90
CA THR A 59 -9.14 -13.37 1.10
C THR A 59 -8.88 -14.24 -0.14
N ALA A 60 -9.94 -14.77 -0.74
CA ALA A 60 -9.81 -15.50 -2.01
C ALA A 60 -9.16 -14.62 -3.09
N LYS A 61 -9.49 -13.31 -3.12
CA LYS A 61 -8.92 -12.32 -4.05
C LYS A 61 -7.41 -12.14 -3.82
N SER A 62 -6.98 -11.92 -2.56
CA SER A 62 -5.55 -11.74 -2.26
C SER A 62 -4.72 -12.99 -2.57
N ILE A 63 -5.26 -14.18 -2.31
CA ILE A 63 -4.62 -15.45 -2.66
C ILE A 63 -4.52 -15.62 -4.19
N ALA A 64 -5.55 -15.26 -4.94
CA ALA A 64 -5.53 -15.32 -6.40
C ALA A 64 -4.46 -14.39 -6.98
N ILE A 65 -4.36 -13.14 -6.48
CA ILE A 65 -3.31 -12.18 -6.86
C ILE A 65 -1.92 -12.75 -6.58
N ALA A 66 -1.70 -13.29 -5.37
CA ALA A 66 -0.43 -13.89 -4.98
C ALA A 66 -0.01 -15.05 -5.91
N LYS A 67 -0.94 -15.96 -6.21
CA LYS A 67 -0.68 -17.11 -7.09
C LYS A 67 -0.38 -16.69 -8.53
N LYS A 68 -1.16 -15.74 -9.09
CA LYS A 68 -0.91 -15.16 -10.41
C LYS A 68 0.46 -14.47 -10.46
N GLY A 69 0.72 -13.59 -9.50
CA GLY A 69 1.94 -12.82 -9.44
C GLY A 69 3.19 -13.69 -9.28
N LEU A 70 3.16 -14.67 -8.37
CA LEU A 70 4.28 -15.60 -8.20
C LEU A 70 4.52 -16.43 -9.49
N ARG A 71 3.46 -16.92 -10.14
CA ARG A 71 3.59 -17.63 -11.42
C ARG A 71 4.23 -16.72 -12.47
N ASN A 72 3.80 -15.50 -12.58
CA ASN A 72 4.36 -14.53 -13.51
C ASN A 72 5.84 -14.24 -13.22
N LEU A 73 6.24 -14.12 -11.94
CA LEU A 73 7.65 -13.95 -11.57
C LEU A 73 8.51 -15.16 -11.98
N LEU A 74 8.00 -16.38 -11.83
CA LEU A 74 8.73 -17.60 -12.27
C LEU A 74 8.89 -17.62 -13.80
N ILE A 75 7.91 -17.10 -14.54
CA ILE A 75 8.00 -16.95 -16.01
C ILE A 75 9.01 -15.84 -16.35
N HIS A 76 8.93 -14.69 -15.69
CA HIS A 76 9.84 -13.57 -15.90
C HIS A 76 11.30 -13.93 -15.60
N ALA A 77 11.53 -14.76 -14.60
CA ALA A 77 12.84 -15.31 -14.25
C ALA A 77 13.28 -16.50 -15.12
N GLU A 78 12.55 -16.83 -16.18
CA GLU A 78 12.83 -17.95 -17.10
C GLU A 78 12.87 -19.35 -16.44
N ILE A 79 12.30 -19.47 -15.22
CA ILE A 79 12.17 -20.75 -14.50
C ILE A 79 11.00 -21.55 -15.05
N LEU A 80 9.92 -20.88 -15.47
CA LEU A 80 8.73 -21.48 -16.06
C LEU A 80 8.52 -20.98 -17.49
N ASN A 81 8.44 -21.89 -18.45
CA ASN A 81 8.14 -21.54 -19.85
C ASN A 81 6.62 -21.51 -20.09
N ALA A 82 6.03 -20.32 -20.03
CA ALA A 82 4.61 -20.08 -20.28
C ALA A 82 4.37 -18.59 -20.58
N PRO A 83 3.20 -18.18 -21.11
CA PRO A 83 2.84 -16.79 -21.26
C PRO A 83 2.55 -16.12 -19.90
N LEU A 84 2.90 -14.84 -19.77
CA LEU A 84 2.49 -14.00 -18.63
C LEU A 84 0.96 -13.79 -18.66
N ALA A 85 0.35 -13.83 -17.48
CA ALA A 85 -1.06 -13.45 -17.28
C ALA A 85 -1.10 -11.99 -16.79
N LEU A 86 -1.32 -11.04 -17.70
CA LEU A 86 -1.35 -9.61 -17.39
C LEU A 86 -2.76 -9.07 -17.44
N GLU A 87 -3.08 -8.20 -16.48
CA GLU A 87 -4.33 -7.46 -16.35
C GLU A 87 -4.03 -5.96 -16.18
N PRO A 88 -5.00 -5.06 -16.32
CA PRO A 88 -4.82 -3.65 -16.00
C PRO A 88 -4.27 -3.47 -14.57
N SER A 89 -3.30 -2.56 -14.42
CA SER A 89 -2.66 -2.23 -13.14
C SER A 89 -2.54 -0.72 -13.06
N VAL A 90 -2.86 -0.17 -11.89
CA VAL A 90 -2.77 1.27 -11.62
C VAL A 90 -1.45 1.57 -10.95
N GLU A 91 -0.72 2.52 -11.47
CA GLU A 91 0.51 3.01 -10.82
C GLU A 91 0.17 4.10 -9.82
N ILE A 92 0.68 3.97 -8.61
CA ILE A 92 0.46 4.89 -7.49
C ILE A 92 1.79 5.32 -6.90
N ASP A 93 1.81 6.46 -6.20
CA ASP A 93 2.99 7.02 -5.56
C ASP A 93 2.68 7.60 -4.19
N MET A 94 3.67 7.58 -3.33
CA MET A 94 3.66 8.24 -2.02
C MET A 94 4.83 9.24 -1.95
N PRO A 95 4.68 10.45 -2.54
CA PRO A 95 5.80 11.37 -2.76
C PRO A 95 6.37 11.99 -1.48
N ASP A 96 5.58 12.10 -0.40
CA ASP A 96 6.00 12.74 0.85
C ASP A 96 5.15 12.32 2.06
N GLY A 97 5.43 12.92 3.22
CA GLY A 97 4.75 12.65 4.49
C GLY A 97 3.27 13.06 4.55
N ASP A 98 2.75 13.83 3.59
CA ASP A 98 1.33 14.16 3.53
C ASP A 98 0.46 12.98 3.06
N CYS A 99 1.08 11.88 2.62
CA CYS A 99 0.40 10.61 2.41
C CYS A 99 -0.11 9.98 3.71
N PHE A 100 0.49 10.31 4.85
CA PHE A 100 0.22 9.69 6.14
C PHE A 100 -0.60 10.61 7.04
N THR A 101 -1.64 10.07 7.66
CA THR A 101 -2.38 10.72 8.74
C THR A 101 -2.15 9.95 10.04
N PHE A 102 -1.65 10.65 11.06
CA PHE A 102 -1.38 10.06 12.36
C PHE A 102 -2.45 10.45 13.37
N ALA A 103 -2.73 9.54 14.31
CA ALA A 103 -3.66 9.79 15.40
C ALA A 103 -3.10 10.84 16.37
N ALA A 104 -3.86 11.90 16.65
CA ALA A 104 -3.50 12.90 17.66
C ALA A 104 -3.95 12.49 19.07
N GLY A 105 -4.85 11.50 19.16
CA GLY A 105 -5.34 10.93 20.42
C GLY A 105 -5.40 9.40 20.38
N GLU A 106 -5.86 8.82 21.49
CA GLU A 106 -6.07 7.37 21.59
C GLU A 106 -7.55 7.03 21.68
N GLY A 107 -7.95 5.87 21.15
CA GLY A 107 -9.36 5.46 21.23
C GLY A 107 -9.73 4.28 20.34
N LEU A 108 -11.03 4.16 20.06
CA LEU A 108 -11.57 3.19 19.14
C LEU A 108 -11.55 3.78 17.73
N PHE A 109 -10.84 3.11 16.83
CA PHE A 109 -10.71 3.50 15.43
C PHE A 109 -11.94 3.08 14.62
N GLU A 110 -12.58 4.05 13.96
CA GLU A 110 -13.69 3.84 13.03
C GLU A 110 -13.26 4.27 11.64
N PRO A 111 -13.06 3.34 10.69
CA PRO A 111 -12.78 3.70 9.29
C PRO A 111 -14.04 4.32 8.65
N MET A 112 -13.85 5.39 7.87
CA MET A 112 -14.91 6.06 7.12
C MET A 112 -14.81 5.79 5.61
N VAL A 113 -13.70 5.19 5.17
CA VAL A 113 -13.37 4.86 3.79
C VAL A 113 -12.75 3.47 3.76
N ASP A 114 -13.04 2.67 2.74
CA ASP A 114 -12.44 1.35 2.56
C ASP A 114 -11.15 1.40 1.73
N LEU A 115 -10.32 0.33 1.85
CA LEU A 115 -9.08 0.22 1.08
C LEU A 115 -9.38 0.14 -0.43
N GLY A 116 -8.72 0.99 -1.20
CA GLY A 116 -8.92 1.12 -2.65
C GLY A 116 -9.90 2.21 -3.06
N ASP A 117 -10.66 2.78 -2.11
CA ASP A 117 -11.59 3.85 -2.42
C ASP A 117 -10.87 5.18 -2.70
N PRO A 118 -11.40 6.01 -3.62
CA PRO A 118 -10.90 7.35 -3.85
C PRO A 118 -11.24 8.27 -2.68
N VAL A 119 -10.34 9.20 -2.38
CA VAL A 119 -10.51 10.22 -1.36
C VAL A 119 -10.02 11.58 -1.88
N GLU A 120 -10.69 12.65 -1.46
CA GLU A 120 -10.26 14.01 -1.74
C GLU A 120 -9.57 14.62 -0.52
N LYS A 121 -8.63 15.54 -0.76
CA LYS A 121 -7.99 16.28 0.33
C LYS A 121 -9.05 16.99 1.18
N GLY A 122 -9.04 16.73 2.48
CA GLY A 122 -10.00 17.25 3.45
C GLY A 122 -11.15 16.30 3.79
N ASP A 123 -11.29 15.18 3.10
CA ASP A 123 -12.25 14.14 3.47
C ASP A 123 -11.93 13.52 4.83
N ILE A 124 -12.95 13.13 5.57
CA ILE A 124 -12.80 12.37 6.81
C ILE A 124 -12.56 10.91 6.44
N THR A 125 -11.34 10.42 6.67
CA THR A 125 -10.95 9.04 6.37
C THR A 125 -11.16 8.09 7.55
N ALA A 126 -11.15 8.63 8.77
CA ALA A 126 -11.42 7.87 9.99
C ALA A 126 -11.91 8.77 11.12
N ARG A 127 -12.49 8.15 12.16
CA ARG A 127 -12.81 8.76 13.44
C ARG A 127 -12.16 7.97 14.56
N ILE A 128 -11.73 8.68 15.62
CA ILE A 128 -11.17 8.06 16.82
C ILE A 128 -12.08 8.41 17.98
N TRP A 129 -12.81 7.43 18.49
CA TRP A 129 -13.72 7.58 19.61
C TRP A 129 -12.99 7.43 20.92
N PRO A 130 -13.11 8.39 21.86
CA PRO A 130 -12.51 8.27 23.19
C PRO A 130 -13.02 7.01 23.91
N LYS A 131 -12.09 6.17 24.38
CA LYS A 131 -12.44 4.91 25.07
C LYS A 131 -12.90 5.09 26.51
N ASP A 132 -12.58 6.23 27.12
CA ASP A 132 -12.76 6.55 28.54
C ASP A 132 -13.98 7.43 28.83
N HIS A 133 -14.60 8.00 27.79
CA HIS A 133 -15.71 8.95 27.95
C HIS A 133 -16.82 8.72 26.91
N THR A 134 -17.97 8.27 27.37
CA THR A 134 -19.19 8.23 26.56
C THR A 134 -19.74 9.66 26.39
N GLY A 135 -20.22 9.97 25.17
CA GLY A 135 -20.79 11.28 24.84
C GLY A 135 -19.80 12.37 24.43
N ARG A 136 -18.51 12.10 24.40
CA ARG A 136 -17.53 12.95 23.72
C ARG A 136 -17.60 12.76 22.21
N ALA A 137 -17.43 13.86 21.47
CA ALA A 137 -17.27 13.80 20.02
C ALA A 137 -15.94 13.06 19.65
N PRO A 138 -15.94 12.29 18.55
CA PRO A 138 -14.70 11.66 18.07
C PRO A 138 -13.75 12.71 17.51
N GLU A 139 -12.46 12.39 17.54
CA GLU A 139 -11.46 13.05 16.73
C GLU A 139 -11.58 12.60 15.28
N HIS A 140 -11.47 13.53 14.32
CA HIS A 140 -11.52 13.23 12.90
C HIS A 140 -10.11 13.18 12.32
N CYS A 141 -9.82 12.11 11.57
CA CYS A 141 -8.65 11.99 10.73
C CYS A 141 -9.01 12.46 9.32
N TYR A 142 -8.29 13.47 8.82
CA TYR A 142 -8.56 14.06 7.52
C TYR A 142 -7.50 13.65 6.50
N ALA A 143 -7.93 13.39 5.27
CA ALA A 143 -7.05 13.24 4.13
C ALA A 143 -6.21 14.50 3.92
N ARG A 144 -4.90 14.39 3.89
CA ARG A 144 -3.99 15.52 3.65
C ARG A 144 -3.69 15.73 2.18
N ARG A 145 -4.06 14.73 1.32
CA ARG A 145 -4.00 14.78 -0.15
C ARG A 145 -5.15 13.99 -0.77
N SER A 146 -5.41 14.23 -2.06
CA SER A 146 -6.32 13.44 -2.88
C SER A 146 -5.61 12.22 -3.43
N GLY A 147 -6.34 11.11 -3.63
CA GLY A 147 -5.80 9.87 -4.17
C GLY A 147 -6.68 8.68 -3.81
N ILE A 148 -6.06 7.54 -3.47
CA ILE A 148 -6.76 6.34 -2.98
C ILE A 148 -6.25 5.94 -1.60
N LEU A 149 -7.13 5.38 -0.78
CA LEU A 149 -6.76 4.83 0.53
C LEU A 149 -6.03 3.51 0.34
N VAL A 150 -4.72 3.48 0.64
CA VAL A 150 -3.87 2.28 0.48
C VAL A 150 -3.53 1.59 1.80
N GLY A 151 -3.70 2.28 2.91
CA GLY A 151 -3.44 1.72 4.23
C GLY A 151 -4.34 2.33 5.29
N ARG A 152 -4.70 1.53 6.30
CA ARG A 152 -5.44 1.99 7.48
C ARG A 152 -5.02 1.23 8.73
N HIS A 153 -5.22 1.84 9.87
CA HIS A 153 -4.91 1.25 11.16
C HIS A 153 -5.67 -0.08 11.38
N PHE A 154 -4.99 -1.04 12.00
CA PHE A 154 -5.53 -2.30 12.49
C PHE A 154 -4.74 -2.69 13.76
N PRO A 155 -5.35 -3.19 14.83
CA PRO A 155 -6.77 -3.51 15.08
C PRO A 155 -7.62 -2.29 15.50
N GLY A 156 -8.78 -2.49 16.15
CA GLY A 156 -9.75 -1.44 16.46
C GLY A 156 -9.29 -0.38 17.48
N LEU A 157 -8.29 -0.64 18.33
CA LEU A 157 -7.73 0.35 19.27
C LEU A 157 -6.49 0.99 18.65
N ILE A 158 -6.48 2.34 18.63
CA ILE A 158 -5.38 3.15 18.14
C ILE A 158 -4.77 3.98 19.27
N ALA A 159 -3.45 4.13 19.26
CA ALA A 159 -2.73 4.98 20.20
C ALA A 159 -2.33 6.30 19.54
N MET A 160 -2.06 7.33 20.35
CA MET A 160 -1.50 8.59 19.87
C MET A 160 -0.17 8.34 19.15
N GLY A 161 -0.06 8.89 17.92
CA GLY A 161 1.13 8.73 17.09
C GLY A 161 1.09 7.52 16.15
N ASP A 162 0.13 6.59 16.29
CA ASP A 162 -0.07 5.53 15.33
C ASP A 162 -0.53 6.10 13.98
N CYS A 163 -0.12 5.44 12.89
CA CYS A 163 -0.62 5.78 11.57
C CYS A 163 -2.08 5.34 11.44
N ALA A 164 -2.97 6.31 11.26
CA ALA A 164 -4.41 6.07 11.11
C ALA A 164 -4.77 5.67 9.69
N THR A 165 -4.30 6.45 8.68
CA THR A 165 -4.59 6.21 7.26
C THR A 165 -3.43 6.60 6.38
N VAL A 166 -3.30 5.91 5.24
CA VAL A 166 -2.30 6.18 4.20
C VAL A 166 -3.00 6.36 2.87
N ILE A 167 -2.70 7.44 2.18
CA ILE A 167 -3.27 7.79 0.88
C ILE A 167 -2.13 7.87 -0.15
N ALA A 168 -2.29 7.20 -1.28
CA ALA A 168 -1.38 7.29 -2.41
C ALA A 168 -2.02 8.06 -3.56
N GLU A 169 -1.20 8.85 -4.28
CA GLU A 169 -1.60 9.51 -5.52
C GLU A 169 -1.63 8.51 -6.67
N ILE A 170 -2.57 8.70 -7.60
CA ILE A 170 -2.63 7.93 -8.84
C ILE A 170 -1.73 8.62 -9.87
N ILE A 171 -0.84 7.86 -10.50
CA ILE A 171 0.02 8.35 -11.56
C ILE A 171 -0.67 8.11 -12.91
N GLY A 172 -0.96 9.21 -13.63
CA GLY A 172 -1.60 9.19 -14.96
C GLY A 172 -3.13 9.21 -14.91
N ASP A 173 -3.74 9.37 -16.10
CA ASP A 173 -5.19 9.28 -16.29
C ASP A 173 -5.59 7.80 -16.42
N VAL A 174 -6.10 7.21 -15.37
CA VAL A 174 -6.49 5.79 -15.34
C VAL A 174 -7.87 5.65 -14.72
N ASP A 175 -8.75 4.88 -15.35
CA ASP A 175 -9.99 4.42 -14.72
C ASP A 175 -9.65 3.45 -13.59
N LEU A 176 -10.11 3.78 -12.37
CA LEU A 176 -9.90 2.90 -11.22
C LEU A 176 -10.66 1.59 -11.41
N PRO A 177 -10.07 0.44 -11.05
CA PRO A 177 -10.79 -0.82 -11.01
C PRO A 177 -11.93 -0.74 -9.97
N ASP A 178 -13.08 -1.36 -10.28
CA ASP A 178 -14.22 -1.42 -9.36
C ASP A 178 -13.77 -1.94 -7.97
N PRO A 179 -14.08 -1.21 -6.88
CA PRO A 179 -13.73 -1.62 -5.52
C PRO A 179 -14.68 -2.75 -5.05
N THR A 180 -14.50 -3.99 -5.50
CA THR A 180 -15.31 -5.13 -5.04
C THR A 180 -14.46 -6.22 -4.42
#